data_de482c95ce3199555183b1a262061e24
#
_entry.id   de482c95ce3199555183b1a262061e24
#
_cell.length_a   1.000
_cell.length_b   1.000
_cell.length_c   1.000
_cell.angle_alpha   90.00
_cell.angle_beta   90.00
_cell.angle_gamma   90.00
#
_symmetry.space_group_name_H-M   'P 1'
#
loop_
_entity.id
_entity.type
_entity.pdbx_description
1 polymer ?
#
loop_
_entity_poly.entity_id
_entity_poly.type
_entity_poly.pdbx_seq_one_letter_code
_entity_poly.pdbx_strand_id
1 'polypeptide(L)'
;VPSGTGGVPVIQTAAVQPAPDSALKDAPAQVPVWVFPQDRLEKEFAHIKPTMAIPAGVTFDESLIGKGDAERGRQLYSRSSCIGCHAISGNAMSAGVIGPNLTHIGSRYTIAAGLYPNDAKHLAYWLKNAPHLKPGSIMPTIGKGLYDPVRKNTITMGGLTDAEIADIVAYLQALK
;
A
#
# COMPACT_ATOMS: atom_id res chain seq x y z
N VAL A 1 8.93 54.29 6.74
CA VAL A 1 8.92 52.83 6.62
C VAL A 1 10.26 52.39 6.05
N PRO A 2 11.14 51.70 6.77
CA PRO A 2 12.38 51.22 6.22
C PRO A 2 12.18 49.87 5.49
N SER A 3 12.52 49.83 4.23
CA SER A 3 12.57 48.68 3.37
C SER A 3 13.81 47.81 3.71
N GLY A 4 13.58 46.74 4.51
CA GLY A 4 14.61 45.74 4.77
C GLY A 4 14.58 44.66 3.69
N THR A 5 15.59 44.67 2.80
CA THR A 5 15.87 43.59 1.87
C THR A 5 16.61 42.46 2.64
N GLY A 6 15.86 41.58 3.27
CA GLY A 6 16.42 40.34 3.84
C GLY A 6 16.71 39.34 2.73
N GLY A 7 17.97 39.24 2.31
CA GLY A 7 18.41 38.19 1.40
C GLY A 7 18.27 36.80 2.05
N VAL A 8 17.61 35.89 1.37
CA VAL A 8 17.51 34.47 1.77
C VAL A 8 18.94 33.88 1.65
N PRO A 9 19.47 33.20 2.67
CA PRO A 9 20.77 32.56 2.56
C PRO A 9 20.72 31.46 1.50
N VAL A 10 21.55 31.60 0.46
CA VAL A 10 21.77 30.56 -0.54
C VAL A 10 22.57 29.44 0.15
N ILE A 11 21.94 28.32 0.41
CA ILE A 11 22.64 27.11 0.86
C ILE A 11 23.45 26.61 -0.34
N GLN A 12 24.76 26.84 -0.29
CA GLN A 12 25.69 26.20 -1.22
C GLN A 12 25.72 24.71 -0.91
N THR A 13 25.07 23.90 -1.73
CA THR A 13 25.25 22.44 -1.73
C THR A 13 26.68 22.17 -2.19
N ALA A 14 27.55 21.74 -1.26
CA ALA A 14 28.85 21.23 -1.61
C ALA A 14 28.67 20.07 -2.61
N ALA A 15 29.31 20.20 -3.78
CA ALA A 15 29.30 19.11 -4.76
C ALA A 15 29.91 17.88 -4.11
N VAL A 16 29.13 16.82 -3.95
CA VAL A 16 29.63 15.51 -3.50
C VAL A 16 30.54 15.00 -4.61
N GLN A 17 31.84 15.05 -4.38
CA GLN A 17 32.81 14.46 -5.29
C GLN A 17 32.59 12.93 -5.29
N PRO A 18 32.54 12.28 -6.45
CA PRO A 18 32.51 10.81 -6.49
C PRO A 18 33.79 10.29 -5.82
N ALA A 19 33.61 9.24 -5.00
CA ALA A 19 34.74 8.59 -4.35
C ALA A 19 35.72 8.06 -5.42
N PRO A 20 37.06 8.18 -5.19
CA PRO A 20 38.04 7.67 -6.14
C PRO A 20 37.86 6.14 -6.35
N ASP A 21 38.04 5.67 -7.57
CA ASP A 21 37.87 4.26 -7.98
C ASP A 21 38.68 3.26 -7.11
N SER A 22 39.73 3.73 -6.43
CA SER A 22 40.50 2.92 -5.48
C SER A 22 39.68 2.49 -4.24
N ALA A 23 38.67 3.26 -3.83
CA ALA A 23 37.86 2.95 -2.67
C ALA A 23 36.84 1.79 -2.94
N LEU A 24 36.62 1.49 -4.22
CA LEU A 24 35.70 0.39 -4.62
C LEU A 24 36.37 -0.99 -4.56
N LYS A 25 37.69 -1.05 -4.53
CA LYS A 25 38.45 -2.32 -4.50
C LYS A 25 38.47 -2.99 -3.12
N ASP A 26 38.27 -2.21 -2.06
CA ASP A 26 38.23 -2.70 -0.69
C ASP A 26 36.78 -2.77 -0.11
N ALA A 27 35.78 -2.59 -0.94
CA ALA A 27 34.40 -2.79 -0.53
C ALA A 27 34.20 -4.27 -0.15
N PRO A 28 33.61 -4.57 1.02
CA PRO A 28 33.35 -5.95 1.39
C PRO A 28 32.52 -6.61 0.30
N ALA A 29 32.92 -7.83 -0.13
CA ALA A 29 32.34 -8.57 -1.26
C ALA A 29 30.84 -8.88 -1.10
N GLN A 30 30.25 -8.59 0.05
CA GLN A 30 28.82 -8.70 0.33
C GLN A 30 28.37 -7.49 1.15
N VAL A 31 27.57 -6.62 0.53
CA VAL A 31 26.77 -5.66 1.29
C VAL A 31 25.85 -6.49 2.18
N PRO A 32 25.85 -6.32 3.51
CA PRO A 32 24.94 -7.06 4.38
C PRO A 32 23.53 -6.84 3.88
N VAL A 33 22.86 -7.92 3.48
CA VAL A 33 21.43 -7.83 3.16
C VAL A 33 20.72 -7.45 4.46
N TRP A 34 20.20 -6.24 4.50
CA TRP A 34 19.43 -5.80 5.65
C TRP A 34 18.13 -6.61 5.71
N VAL A 35 18.03 -7.47 6.71
CA VAL A 35 16.83 -8.24 6.99
C VAL A 35 16.00 -7.44 7.97
N PHE A 36 14.76 -7.18 7.62
CA PHE A 36 13.81 -6.46 8.47
C PHE A 36 13.55 -7.27 9.75
N PRO A 37 13.84 -6.74 10.96
CA PRO A 37 13.71 -7.48 12.21
C PRO A 37 12.24 -7.62 12.62
N GLN A 38 11.52 -8.52 11.95
CA GLN A 38 10.09 -8.74 12.12
C GLN A 38 9.72 -9.06 13.57
N ASP A 39 10.52 -9.93 14.21
CA ASP A 39 10.34 -10.36 15.60
C ASP A 39 10.50 -9.22 16.62
N ARG A 40 11.38 -8.27 16.34
CA ARG A 40 11.54 -7.08 17.19
C ARG A 40 10.36 -6.14 17.07
N LEU A 41 9.86 -5.94 15.86
CA LEU A 41 8.72 -5.07 15.62
C LEU A 41 7.46 -5.58 16.31
N GLU A 42 7.21 -6.87 16.30
CA GLU A 42 6.07 -7.46 17.00
C GLU A 42 6.11 -7.18 18.51
N LYS A 43 7.30 -7.17 19.11
CA LYS A 43 7.49 -6.88 20.54
C LYS A 43 7.45 -5.38 20.83
N GLU A 44 8.18 -4.60 20.06
CA GLU A 44 8.36 -3.16 20.31
C GLU A 44 7.11 -2.34 19.97
N PHE A 45 6.34 -2.76 18.97
CA PHE A 45 5.14 -2.06 18.51
C PHE A 45 3.82 -2.77 18.87
N ALA A 46 3.86 -3.84 19.65
CA ALA A 46 2.65 -4.54 20.08
C ALA A 46 1.64 -3.63 20.79
N HIS A 47 2.10 -2.54 21.40
CA HIS A 47 1.27 -1.54 22.05
C HIS A 47 0.66 -0.51 21.08
N ILE A 48 1.17 -0.42 19.86
CA ILE A 48 0.64 0.46 18.81
C ILE A 48 -0.29 -0.33 17.89
N LYS A 49 -1.22 -1.07 18.49
CA LYS A 49 -2.23 -1.79 17.69
C LYS A 49 -3.23 -0.79 17.16
N PRO A 50 -3.51 -0.81 15.84
CA PRO A 50 -4.61 -0.01 15.32
C PRO A 50 -5.91 -0.47 15.96
N THR A 51 -6.67 0.49 16.48
CA THR A 51 -7.91 0.23 17.23
C THR A 51 -9.16 0.66 16.47
N MET A 52 -9.00 1.14 15.24
CA MET A 52 -10.12 1.59 14.44
C MET A 52 -11.04 0.41 14.10
N ALA A 53 -12.30 0.52 14.49
CA ALA A 53 -13.32 -0.45 14.10
C ALA A 53 -13.73 -0.22 12.64
N ILE A 54 -14.12 -1.30 11.96
CA ILE A 54 -14.72 -1.21 10.63
C ILE A 54 -16.05 -0.45 10.78
N PRO A 55 -16.28 0.64 10.02
CA PRO A 55 -17.51 1.42 10.12
C PRO A 55 -18.75 0.60 9.81
N ALA A 56 -19.85 0.90 10.49
CA ALA A 56 -21.14 0.30 10.18
C ALA A 56 -21.54 0.59 8.72
N GLY A 57 -22.19 -0.37 8.07
CA GLY A 57 -22.65 -0.23 6.68
C GLY A 57 -21.65 -0.71 5.62
N VAL A 58 -20.40 -0.99 5.96
CA VAL A 58 -19.49 -1.73 5.08
C VAL A 58 -19.62 -3.22 5.40
N THR A 59 -20.07 -3.99 4.44
CA THR A 59 -20.27 -5.44 4.60
C THR A 59 -19.31 -6.21 3.70
N PHE A 60 -18.89 -7.37 4.15
CA PHE A 60 -18.10 -8.34 3.39
C PHE A 60 -18.53 -9.75 3.80
N ASP A 61 -18.54 -10.69 2.87
CA ASP A 61 -18.77 -12.10 3.23
C ASP A 61 -17.52 -12.65 3.95
N GLU A 62 -17.54 -12.56 5.28
CA GLU A 62 -16.39 -12.98 6.12
C GLU A 62 -16.07 -14.47 5.99
N SER A 63 -16.98 -15.29 5.45
CA SER A 63 -16.71 -16.71 5.20
C SER A 63 -15.64 -16.93 4.13
N LEU A 64 -15.35 -15.92 3.32
CA LEU A 64 -14.34 -15.94 2.25
C LEU A 64 -12.95 -15.51 2.73
N ILE A 65 -12.85 -14.95 3.93
CA ILE A 65 -11.58 -14.48 4.48
C ILE A 65 -10.61 -15.65 4.67
N GLY A 66 -9.41 -15.51 4.11
CA GLY A 66 -8.38 -16.57 4.12
C GLY A 66 -8.63 -17.73 3.14
N LYS A 67 -9.68 -17.68 2.32
CA LYS A 67 -9.99 -18.71 1.32
C LYS A 67 -9.70 -18.29 -0.13
N GLY A 68 -9.15 -17.10 -0.34
CA GLY A 68 -8.81 -16.60 -1.67
C GLY A 68 -7.67 -17.39 -2.31
N ASP A 69 -7.68 -17.42 -3.64
CA ASP A 69 -6.62 -17.99 -4.47
C ASP A 69 -5.67 -16.90 -4.94
N ALA A 70 -4.40 -16.98 -4.54
CA ALA A 70 -3.41 -15.93 -4.82
C ALA A 70 -3.07 -15.80 -6.32
N GLU A 71 -3.12 -16.89 -7.09
CA GLU A 71 -2.84 -16.83 -8.52
C GLU A 71 -4.01 -16.20 -9.29
N ARG A 72 -5.26 -16.54 -8.97
CA ARG A 72 -6.42 -15.83 -9.50
C ARG A 72 -6.39 -14.36 -9.11
N GLY A 73 -6.03 -14.07 -7.85
CA GLY A 73 -5.85 -12.71 -7.34
C GLY A 73 -4.82 -11.92 -8.12
N ARG A 74 -3.69 -12.51 -8.47
CA ARG A 74 -2.65 -11.91 -9.32
C ARG A 74 -3.19 -11.55 -10.70
N GLN A 75 -3.96 -12.45 -11.32
CA GLN A 75 -4.57 -12.24 -12.63
C GLN A 75 -5.65 -11.16 -12.58
N LEU A 76 -6.51 -11.17 -11.54
CA LEU A 76 -7.53 -10.16 -11.33
C LEU A 76 -6.90 -8.78 -11.10
N TYR A 77 -5.88 -8.69 -10.23
CA TYR A 77 -5.14 -7.47 -9.97
C TYR A 77 -4.56 -6.88 -11.27
N SER A 78 -3.90 -7.71 -12.08
CA SER A 78 -3.23 -7.28 -13.31
C SER A 78 -4.20 -6.82 -14.42
N ARG A 79 -5.48 -7.16 -14.31
CA ARG A 79 -6.54 -6.76 -15.26
C ARG A 79 -7.46 -5.68 -14.71
N SER A 80 -7.28 -5.30 -13.45
CA SER A 80 -8.12 -4.31 -12.79
C SER A 80 -7.48 -2.89 -12.82
N SER A 81 -8.21 -1.90 -12.36
CA SER A 81 -7.74 -0.53 -12.25
C SER A 81 -6.61 -0.35 -11.22
N CYS A 82 -6.30 -1.36 -10.42
CA CYS A 82 -5.26 -1.32 -9.39
C CYS A 82 -3.88 -0.95 -9.96
N ILE A 83 -3.53 -1.51 -11.13
CA ILE A 83 -2.24 -1.29 -11.80
C ILE A 83 -2.00 0.16 -12.23
N GLY A 84 -3.05 0.93 -12.45
CA GLY A 84 -2.95 2.35 -12.83
C GLY A 84 -2.54 3.26 -11.67
N CYS A 85 -2.75 2.82 -10.43
CA CYS A 85 -2.45 3.60 -9.24
C CYS A 85 -1.28 3.03 -8.44
N HIS A 86 -1.07 1.72 -8.45
CA HIS A 86 -0.07 1.03 -7.63
C HIS A 86 1.02 0.37 -8.46
N ALA A 87 2.24 0.35 -7.91
CA ALA A 87 3.36 -0.41 -8.45
C ALA A 87 3.57 -1.70 -7.65
N ILE A 88 3.94 -2.79 -8.34
CA ILE A 88 4.42 -4.04 -7.76
C ILE A 88 5.64 -4.49 -8.58
N SER A 89 6.81 -4.61 -7.94
CA SER A 89 8.02 -5.12 -8.59
C SER A 89 7.80 -6.53 -9.15
N GLY A 90 8.29 -6.78 -10.35
CA GLY A 90 8.06 -8.05 -11.06
C GLY A 90 6.73 -8.13 -11.81
N ASN A 91 5.84 -7.15 -11.68
CA ASN A 91 4.64 -7.02 -12.50
C ASN A 91 4.76 -5.79 -13.40
N ALA A 92 5.21 -5.99 -14.65
CA ALA A 92 5.43 -4.91 -15.61
C ALA A 92 4.17 -4.06 -15.92
N MET A 93 2.99 -4.61 -15.71
CA MET A 93 1.72 -3.88 -15.89
C MET A 93 1.41 -2.95 -14.71
N SER A 94 2.00 -3.20 -13.54
CA SER A 94 1.73 -2.47 -12.29
C SER A 94 2.81 -1.43 -12.04
N ALA A 95 2.72 -0.29 -12.70
CA ALA A 95 3.70 0.80 -12.64
C ALA A 95 3.08 2.13 -12.14
N GLY A 96 1.90 2.09 -11.54
CA GLY A 96 1.22 3.28 -11.02
C GLY A 96 1.96 3.93 -9.86
N VAL A 97 1.92 5.27 -9.80
CA VAL A 97 2.62 6.08 -8.78
C VAL A 97 1.67 6.94 -7.94
N ILE A 98 0.37 6.81 -8.15
CA ILE A 98 -0.66 7.58 -7.42
C ILE A 98 -0.86 7.00 -6.01
N GLY A 99 -0.94 5.68 -5.93
CA GLY A 99 -1.04 4.93 -4.67
C GLY A 99 0.32 4.44 -4.18
N PRO A 100 0.39 3.87 -2.96
CA PRO A 100 1.63 3.31 -2.45
C PRO A 100 2.12 2.12 -3.29
N ASN A 101 3.44 1.94 -3.35
CA ASN A 101 4.04 0.72 -3.90
C ASN A 101 3.64 -0.48 -3.03
N LEU A 102 3.11 -1.54 -3.64
CA LEU A 102 2.58 -2.72 -2.96
C LEU A 102 3.52 -3.93 -2.98
N THR A 103 4.75 -3.78 -3.49
CA THR A 103 5.72 -4.89 -3.63
C THR A 103 5.88 -5.72 -2.36
N HIS A 104 5.88 -5.07 -1.20
CA HIS A 104 6.03 -5.72 0.11
C HIS A 104 4.82 -5.45 1.02
N ILE A 105 3.62 -5.37 0.44
CA ILE A 105 2.42 -5.07 1.23
C ILE A 105 2.17 -6.16 2.28
N GLY A 106 2.40 -7.42 1.96
CA GLY A 106 2.19 -8.54 2.88
C GLY A 106 3.14 -8.56 4.09
N SER A 107 4.20 -7.75 4.10
CA SER A 107 5.12 -7.59 5.23
C SER A 107 4.80 -6.38 6.11
N ARG A 108 3.81 -5.56 5.75
CA ARG A 108 3.44 -4.39 6.55
C ARG A 108 2.57 -4.78 7.73
N TYR A 109 2.69 -4.05 8.83
CA TYR A 109 1.85 -4.23 10.03
C TYR A 109 0.48 -3.62 9.87
N THR A 110 0.41 -2.50 9.15
CA THR A 110 -0.80 -1.70 9.06
C THR A 110 -1.08 -1.27 7.64
N ILE A 111 -2.36 -0.96 7.36
CA ILE A 111 -2.85 -0.34 6.14
C ILE A 111 -3.55 0.98 6.45
N ALA A 112 -3.97 1.70 5.42
CA ALA A 112 -4.74 2.96 5.52
C ALA A 112 -4.03 4.04 6.35
N ALA A 113 -2.68 4.11 6.30
CA ALA A 113 -1.83 5.00 7.11
C ALA A 113 -1.96 4.73 8.63
N GLY A 114 -1.90 3.47 9.01
CA GLY A 114 -1.88 3.06 10.42
C GLY A 114 -3.24 2.88 11.07
N LEU A 115 -4.35 3.08 10.36
CA LEU A 115 -5.69 2.99 10.93
C LEU A 115 -6.14 1.56 11.22
N TYR A 116 -5.73 0.60 10.37
CA TYR A 116 -6.15 -0.79 10.46
C TYR A 116 -4.96 -1.74 10.45
N PRO A 117 -5.05 -2.90 11.12
CA PRO A 117 -4.05 -3.95 10.98
C PRO A 117 -4.03 -4.47 9.54
N ASN A 118 -2.87 -4.95 9.09
CA ASN A 118 -2.73 -5.55 7.78
C ASN A 118 -2.98 -7.06 7.84
N ASP A 119 -4.22 -7.43 8.09
CA ASP A 119 -4.71 -8.80 8.02
C ASP A 119 -5.70 -8.99 6.87
N ALA A 120 -6.08 -10.23 6.59
CA ALA A 120 -6.98 -10.56 5.48
C ALA A 120 -8.33 -9.86 5.60
N LYS A 121 -8.87 -9.76 6.81
CA LYS A 121 -10.16 -9.12 7.06
C LYS A 121 -10.11 -7.63 6.72
N HIS A 122 -9.22 -6.88 7.36
CA HIS A 122 -9.15 -5.44 7.17
C HIS A 122 -8.74 -5.06 5.74
N LEU A 123 -7.85 -5.86 5.13
CA LEU A 123 -7.46 -5.65 3.73
C LEU A 123 -8.65 -5.89 2.77
N ALA A 124 -9.50 -6.90 3.03
CA ALA A 124 -10.70 -7.16 2.22
C ALA A 124 -11.69 -5.99 2.31
N TYR A 125 -11.98 -5.52 3.50
CA TYR A 125 -12.85 -4.35 3.70
C TYR A 125 -12.27 -3.08 3.07
N TRP A 126 -10.96 -2.86 3.23
CA TRP A 126 -10.26 -1.73 2.61
C TRP A 126 -10.36 -1.77 1.09
N LEU A 127 -10.07 -2.90 0.46
CA LEU A 127 -10.22 -3.06 -0.99
C LEU A 127 -11.66 -2.82 -1.43
N LYS A 128 -12.63 -3.34 -0.70
CA LYS A 128 -14.03 -3.21 -1.08
C LYS A 128 -14.51 -1.76 -1.08
N ASN A 129 -14.18 -0.99 -0.05
CA ASN A 129 -14.70 0.38 0.10
C ASN A 129 -13.77 1.30 0.90
N ALA A 130 -12.59 1.59 0.36
CA ALA A 130 -11.61 2.46 1.00
C ALA A 130 -12.14 3.85 1.40
N PRO A 131 -12.93 4.56 0.57
CA PRO A 131 -13.43 5.88 0.94
C PRO A 131 -14.38 5.89 2.14
N HIS A 132 -15.08 4.78 2.39
CA HIS A 132 -15.95 4.67 3.56
C HIS A 132 -15.16 4.35 4.83
N LEU A 133 -14.10 3.52 4.72
CA LEU A 133 -13.22 3.20 5.84
C LEU A 133 -12.37 4.39 6.25
N LYS A 134 -11.95 5.20 5.28
CA LYS A 134 -11.15 6.39 5.50
C LYS A 134 -11.66 7.53 4.63
N PRO A 135 -12.55 8.39 5.14
CA PRO A 135 -12.99 9.57 4.43
C PRO A 135 -11.80 10.41 3.95
N GLY A 136 -11.87 10.86 2.70
CA GLY A 136 -10.78 11.59 2.04
C GLY A 136 -9.74 10.68 1.33
N SER A 137 -9.90 9.35 1.37
CA SER A 137 -9.11 8.45 0.53
C SER A 137 -9.41 8.69 -0.95
N ILE A 138 -8.36 8.81 -1.76
CA ILE A 138 -8.48 8.88 -3.24
C ILE A 138 -8.58 7.49 -3.88
N MET A 139 -8.27 6.42 -3.13
CA MET A 139 -8.52 5.06 -3.58
C MET A 139 -10.03 4.87 -3.72
N PRO A 140 -10.54 4.54 -4.91
CA PRO A 140 -11.98 4.45 -5.13
C PRO A 140 -12.57 3.19 -4.51
N THR A 141 -13.90 3.17 -4.36
CA THR A 141 -14.66 1.96 -4.11
C THR A 141 -14.50 1.01 -5.28
N ILE A 142 -14.20 -0.28 -5.01
CA ILE A 142 -14.10 -1.29 -6.06
C ILE A 142 -15.14 -2.41 -5.88
N GLY A 143 -15.84 -2.45 -4.75
CA GLY A 143 -16.91 -3.42 -4.50
C GLY A 143 -18.08 -3.23 -5.45
N LYS A 144 -18.50 -4.32 -6.12
CA LYS A 144 -19.64 -4.31 -7.04
C LYS A 144 -20.93 -3.92 -6.31
N GLY A 145 -21.72 -3.06 -6.93
CA GLY A 145 -23.00 -2.59 -6.40
C GLY A 145 -22.91 -1.49 -5.36
N LEU A 146 -21.71 -1.06 -4.95
CA LEU A 146 -21.52 0.00 -3.97
C LEU A 146 -21.42 1.37 -4.63
N TYR A 147 -21.84 2.40 -3.89
CA TYR A 147 -21.63 3.79 -4.30
C TYR A 147 -20.19 4.22 -4.03
N ASP A 148 -19.55 4.81 -5.03
CA ASP A 148 -18.22 5.41 -4.93
C ASP A 148 -18.33 6.95 -4.77
N PRO A 149 -17.99 7.49 -3.61
CA PRO A 149 -18.04 8.93 -3.39
C PRO A 149 -16.96 9.70 -4.17
N VAL A 150 -15.87 9.04 -4.58
CA VAL A 150 -14.78 9.65 -5.36
C VAL A 150 -15.24 9.88 -6.81
N ARG A 151 -15.84 8.85 -7.41
CA ARG A 151 -16.36 8.89 -8.79
C ARG A 151 -17.80 9.40 -8.88
N LYS A 152 -18.48 9.53 -7.73
CA LYS A 152 -19.89 9.95 -7.61
C LYS A 152 -20.86 9.06 -8.40
N ASN A 153 -20.62 7.76 -8.43
CA ASN A 153 -21.47 6.78 -9.11
C ASN A 153 -21.53 5.46 -8.37
N THR A 154 -22.50 4.60 -8.72
CA THR A 154 -22.58 3.23 -8.25
C THR A 154 -21.77 2.31 -9.18
N ILE A 155 -20.96 1.44 -8.61
CA ILE A 155 -20.09 0.53 -9.35
C ILE A 155 -20.90 -0.65 -9.89
N THR A 156 -21.48 -0.47 -11.07
CA THR A 156 -22.30 -1.53 -11.74
C THR A 156 -21.46 -2.40 -12.66
N MET A 157 -20.45 -1.83 -13.32
CA MET A 157 -19.53 -2.53 -14.21
C MET A 157 -18.09 -2.39 -13.70
N GLY A 158 -17.27 -3.43 -13.92
CA GLY A 158 -15.86 -3.45 -13.50
C GLY A 158 -15.65 -3.50 -11.99
N GLY A 159 -16.72 -3.60 -11.19
CA GLY A 159 -16.61 -3.82 -9.75
C GLY A 159 -16.36 -5.29 -9.44
N LEU A 160 -15.70 -5.53 -8.29
CA LEU A 160 -15.32 -6.87 -7.85
C LEU A 160 -16.32 -7.41 -6.83
N THR A 161 -16.61 -8.70 -6.94
CA THR A 161 -17.35 -9.47 -5.93
C THR A 161 -16.48 -9.73 -4.70
N ASP A 162 -17.09 -10.13 -3.59
CA ASP A 162 -16.33 -10.46 -2.36
C ASP A 162 -15.36 -11.63 -2.58
N ALA A 163 -15.73 -12.62 -3.42
CA ALA A 163 -14.84 -13.71 -3.77
C ALA A 163 -13.61 -13.25 -4.57
N GLU A 164 -13.80 -12.38 -5.56
CA GLU A 164 -12.68 -11.79 -6.33
C GLU A 164 -11.79 -10.89 -5.46
N ILE A 165 -12.38 -10.17 -4.51
CA ILE A 165 -11.61 -9.39 -3.53
C ILE A 165 -10.81 -10.32 -2.62
N ALA A 166 -11.38 -11.43 -2.15
CA ALA A 166 -10.66 -12.42 -1.34
C ALA A 166 -9.46 -13.00 -2.08
N ASP A 167 -9.57 -13.27 -3.39
CA ASP A 167 -8.47 -13.71 -4.23
C ASP A 167 -7.34 -12.65 -4.30
N ILE A 168 -7.70 -11.38 -4.53
CA ILE A 168 -6.72 -10.27 -4.55
C ILE A 168 -6.06 -10.10 -3.18
N VAL A 169 -6.80 -10.25 -2.07
CA VAL A 169 -6.25 -10.22 -0.72
C VAL A 169 -5.19 -11.32 -0.54
N ALA A 170 -5.48 -12.54 -0.96
CA ALA A 170 -4.52 -13.65 -0.89
C ALA A 170 -3.24 -13.35 -1.68
N TYR A 171 -3.37 -12.79 -2.89
CA TYR A 171 -2.23 -12.33 -3.68
C TYR A 171 -1.41 -11.27 -2.97
N LEU A 172 -2.04 -10.19 -2.49
CA LEU A 172 -1.36 -9.09 -1.84
C LEU A 172 -0.66 -9.51 -0.54
N GLN A 173 -1.26 -10.41 0.23
CA GLN A 173 -0.63 -10.95 1.45
C GLN A 173 0.55 -11.87 1.18
N ALA A 174 0.66 -12.46 -0.01
CA ALA A 174 1.81 -13.24 -0.44
C ALA A 174 3.02 -12.38 -0.84
N LEU A 175 2.86 -11.08 -1.05
CA LEU A 175 3.92 -10.13 -1.40
C LEU A 175 4.71 -9.71 -0.15
N LYS A 176 5.74 -10.49 0.18
CA LYS A 176 6.61 -10.32 1.35
C LYS A 176 7.89 -9.55 1.01
#